data_f367de249a7e9dfc0048d8b9f16bbacc
#
_entry.id   f367de249a7e9dfc0048d8b9f16bbacc
#
_cell.length_a   1.000
_cell.length_b   1.000
_cell.length_c   1.000
_cell.angle_alpha   90.00
_cell.angle_beta   90.00
_cell.angle_gamma   90.00
#
_symmetry.space_group_name_H-M   'P 1'
#
loop_
_entity.id
_entity.type
_entity.pdbx_description
1 polymer ?
#
loop_
_entity_poly.entity_id
_entity_poly.type
_entity_poly.pdbx_seq_one_letter_code
_entity_poly.pdbx_strand_id
1 'polypeptide(L)'
;MSGILGMFSNNSVSKKLFFGLNTLQHRGQEACGITVSNGEKLNRQKGNGLVIDVYDEDVLSKLKGNLGIGHVRYSGSSGNSDYNTEPLMGFAKKSQFSLAFDGSLVNHQILRTRLEEEGVMFQTSIDTEVILFLIARYYKNDIIDAIKQTMQVIKGSYSVVLLMKDKIVAFRDPRGIRPLTVGQKDGTYVVSSENPATEILGITDIRDVLPGEIIEIDENGMKSHFLDGGGKKPKHCIFEYVYLAREDATLDKVNAYNYRRRCGEYLAVESPCDVDLVVPVPDSGIPSAIGFSQEAKIPFATGLVKNRYMGRTFIKSTQEEREMAVKLKLNPLRNVIEGKKIVLIDDSIVRGTTSENLIKRMRESGAKEVHMRITSPPVCYPCYYGIDTPSRKNLIAAKYSVEEIKDKIDADSLAFISPEAAQRATLIRDDRFCKACFNGDYPVDPIII
;
A
#
# COMPACT_ATOMS: atom_id res chain seq x y z
N MET A 1 2.97 0.51 -5.12
CA MET A 1 1.88 0.14 -4.17
C MET A 1 0.64 -0.14 -4.98
N SER A 2 -0.10 -1.17 -4.63
CA SER A 2 -1.35 -1.53 -5.32
C SER A 2 -2.29 -2.20 -4.33
N GLY A 3 -3.55 -2.36 -4.70
CA GLY A 3 -4.51 -3.17 -3.97
C GLY A 3 -4.97 -4.33 -4.85
N ILE A 4 -4.95 -5.53 -4.32
CA ILE A 4 -5.39 -6.75 -4.99
C ILE A 4 -6.56 -7.39 -4.26
N LEU A 5 -7.43 -8.02 -5.04
CA LEU A 5 -8.61 -8.70 -4.54
C LEU A 5 -8.86 -9.96 -5.39
N GLY A 6 -9.19 -11.09 -4.74
CA GLY A 6 -9.64 -12.31 -5.39
C GLY A 6 -10.89 -12.83 -4.71
N MET A 7 -11.85 -13.38 -5.45
CA MET A 7 -13.11 -13.84 -4.89
C MET A 7 -13.67 -15.06 -5.63
N PHE A 8 -14.07 -16.04 -4.85
CA PHE A 8 -14.95 -17.15 -5.24
C PHE A 8 -16.28 -17.04 -4.51
N SER A 9 -17.39 -17.29 -5.19
CA SER A 9 -18.73 -17.33 -4.58
C SER A 9 -19.66 -18.23 -5.40
N ASN A 10 -20.71 -18.71 -4.81
CA ASN A 10 -21.78 -19.43 -5.53
C ASN A 10 -22.60 -18.51 -6.47
N ASN A 11 -22.45 -17.19 -6.35
CA ASN A 11 -23.12 -16.17 -7.14
C ASN A 11 -22.13 -15.34 -7.92
N SER A 12 -22.60 -14.49 -8.85
CA SER A 12 -21.77 -13.55 -9.58
C SER A 12 -20.96 -12.65 -8.63
N VAL A 13 -19.65 -12.50 -8.94
CA VAL A 13 -18.70 -11.77 -8.08
C VAL A 13 -18.43 -10.33 -8.55
N SER A 14 -18.84 -9.91 -9.74
CA SER A 14 -18.44 -8.63 -10.35
C SER A 14 -18.77 -7.41 -9.48
N LYS A 15 -20.01 -7.30 -8.98
CA LYS A 15 -20.42 -6.21 -8.09
C LYS A 15 -19.68 -6.25 -6.73
N LYS A 16 -19.43 -7.44 -6.21
CA LYS A 16 -18.68 -7.60 -4.96
C LYS A 16 -17.21 -7.21 -5.13
N LEU A 17 -16.59 -7.57 -6.26
CA LEU A 17 -15.24 -7.12 -6.62
C LEU A 17 -15.17 -5.59 -6.74
N PHE A 18 -16.16 -4.96 -7.38
CA PHE A 18 -16.27 -3.51 -7.45
C PHE A 18 -16.27 -2.86 -6.06
N PHE A 19 -17.09 -3.33 -5.11
CA PHE A 19 -17.13 -2.78 -3.75
C PHE A 19 -15.83 -3.01 -2.98
N GLY A 20 -15.26 -4.21 -3.08
CA GLY A 20 -13.99 -4.53 -2.45
C GLY A 20 -12.82 -3.69 -2.98
N LEU A 21 -12.75 -3.49 -4.31
CA LEU A 21 -11.73 -2.63 -4.93
C LEU A 21 -11.93 -1.15 -4.56
N ASN A 22 -13.17 -0.68 -4.46
CA ASN A 22 -13.45 0.68 -4.01
C ASN A 22 -12.98 0.88 -2.55
N THR A 23 -13.09 -0.14 -1.72
CA THR A 23 -12.55 -0.13 -0.35
C THR A 23 -11.01 -0.07 -0.34
N LEU A 24 -10.34 -0.63 -1.36
CA LEU A 24 -8.88 -0.58 -1.53
C LEU A 24 -8.39 0.63 -2.34
N GLN A 25 -9.25 1.57 -2.71
CA GLN A 25 -8.91 2.68 -3.62
C GLN A 25 -7.76 3.55 -3.12
N HIS A 26 -7.54 3.65 -1.80
CA HIS A 26 -6.43 4.37 -1.19
C HIS A 26 -5.06 3.79 -1.57
N ARG A 27 -4.99 2.49 -1.92
CA ARG A 27 -3.77 1.80 -2.35
C ARG A 27 -3.39 2.10 -3.80
N GLY A 28 -4.38 2.52 -4.65
CA GLY A 28 -4.12 2.88 -6.04
C GLY A 28 -5.28 3.70 -6.62
N GLN A 29 -4.98 4.82 -7.28
CA GLN A 29 -5.99 5.77 -7.78
C GLN A 29 -5.83 6.10 -9.26
N GLU A 30 -4.91 5.44 -9.97
CA GLU A 30 -4.54 5.81 -11.34
C GLU A 30 -5.20 4.92 -12.40
N ALA A 31 -5.38 3.66 -12.08
CA ALA A 31 -6.03 2.69 -12.95
C ALA A 31 -6.62 1.54 -12.13
N CYS A 32 -7.56 0.81 -12.68
CA CYS A 32 -8.12 -0.38 -12.07
C CYS A 32 -8.53 -1.41 -13.12
N GLY A 33 -8.69 -2.66 -12.68
CA GLY A 33 -9.12 -3.75 -13.54
C GLY A 33 -9.81 -4.86 -12.76
N ILE A 34 -10.77 -5.52 -13.43
CA ILE A 34 -11.45 -6.73 -12.95
C ILE A 34 -11.39 -7.78 -14.05
N THR A 35 -11.04 -9.01 -13.67
CA THR A 35 -11.18 -10.19 -14.52
C THR A 35 -12.07 -11.20 -13.81
N VAL A 36 -13.06 -11.75 -14.50
CA VAL A 36 -13.95 -12.80 -14.00
C VAL A 36 -13.90 -14.05 -14.86
N SER A 37 -14.17 -15.21 -14.26
CA SER A 37 -14.34 -16.48 -14.95
C SER A 37 -15.78 -16.94 -14.86
N ASN A 38 -16.32 -17.40 -15.99
CA ASN A 38 -17.62 -18.08 -16.06
C ASN A 38 -17.47 -19.62 -16.21
N GLY A 39 -16.28 -20.16 -15.95
CA GLY A 39 -15.95 -21.58 -16.13
C GLY A 39 -15.48 -21.94 -17.54
N GLU A 40 -15.79 -21.15 -18.55
CA GLU A 40 -15.39 -21.39 -19.96
C GLU A 40 -14.23 -20.48 -20.39
N LYS A 41 -14.31 -19.21 -20.06
CA LYS A 41 -13.33 -18.18 -20.43
C LYS A 41 -13.20 -17.11 -19.36
N LEU A 42 -12.07 -16.41 -19.40
CA LEU A 42 -11.83 -15.21 -18.60
C LEU A 42 -12.30 -13.96 -19.37
N ASN A 43 -13.11 -13.13 -18.72
CA ASN A 43 -13.54 -11.84 -19.25
C ASN A 43 -12.93 -10.74 -18.40
N ARG A 44 -12.25 -9.78 -19.05
CA ARG A 44 -11.54 -8.70 -18.38
C ARG A 44 -12.04 -7.35 -18.85
N GLN A 45 -12.22 -6.42 -17.91
CA GLN A 45 -12.35 -5.00 -18.12
C GLN A 45 -11.34 -4.27 -17.28
N LYS A 46 -10.65 -3.27 -17.85
CA LYS A 46 -9.69 -2.40 -17.16
C LYS A 46 -9.74 -0.99 -17.74
N GLY A 47 -9.32 0.00 -16.96
CA GLY A 47 -9.28 1.39 -17.41
C GLY A 47 -8.47 2.28 -16.47
N ASN A 48 -8.13 3.47 -16.95
CA ASN A 48 -7.52 4.53 -16.16
C ASN A 48 -8.59 5.29 -15.37
N GLY A 49 -8.28 5.66 -14.14
CA GLY A 49 -9.18 6.35 -13.22
C GLY A 49 -9.53 5.53 -11.98
N LEU A 50 -10.45 6.06 -11.20
CA LEU A 50 -10.95 5.40 -10.00
C LEU A 50 -11.89 4.25 -10.39
N VAL A 51 -12.12 3.34 -9.46
CA VAL A 51 -13.03 2.21 -9.66
C VAL A 51 -14.43 2.68 -10.08
N ILE A 52 -14.92 3.77 -9.47
CA ILE A 52 -16.22 4.35 -9.79
C ILE A 52 -16.28 5.04 -11.17
N ASP A 53 -15.14 5.43 -11.73
CA ASP A 53 -15.06 6.07 -13.04
C ASP A 53 -15.01 5.04 -14.19
N VAL A 54 -14.46 3.84 -13.88
CA VAL A 54 -14.24 2.77 -14.87
C VAL A 54 -15.42 1.80 -14.95
N TYR A 55 -16.16 1.62 -13.85
CA TYR A 55 -17.22 0.62 -13.75
C TYR A 55 -18.58 1.25 -13.46
N ASP A 56 -19.48 1.14 -14.42
CA ASP A 56 -20.91 1.38 -14.25
C ASP A 56 -21.71 0.06 -14.23
N GLU A 57 -23.04 0.14 -14.10
CA GLU A 57 -23.93 -1.03 -14.11
C GLU A 57 -23.84 -1.84 -15.42
N ASP A 58 -23.67 -1.16 -16.57
CA ASP A 58 -23.59 -1.81 -17.89
C ASP A 58 -22.30 -2.61 -18.02
N VAL A 59 -21.16 -2.05 -17.61
CA VAL A 59 -19.86 -2.72 -17.60
C VAL A 59 -19.89 -3.92 -16.66
N LEU A 60 -20.38 -3.74 -15.42
CA LEU A 60 -20.46 -4.82 -14.44
C LEU A 60 -21.40 -5.94 -14.87
N SER A 61 -22.48 -5.63 -15.57
CA SER A 61 -23.44 -6.63 -16.07
C SER A 61 -22.84 -7.58 -17.11
N LYS A 62 -21.80 -7.14 -17.85
CA LYS A 62 -21.06 -7.93 -18.85
C LYS A 62 -20.01 -8.84 -18.22
N LEU A 63 -19.56 -8.53 -17.01
CA LEU A 63 -18.59 -9.32 -16.25
C LEU A 63 -19.29 -10.44 -15.48
N LYS A 64 -19.75 -11.48 -16.18
CA LYS A 64 -20.46 -12.62 -15.58
C LYS A 64 -19.49 -13.72 -15.17
N GLY A 65 -19.56 -14.15 -13.92
CA GLY A 65 -18.75 -15.24 -13.38
C GLY A 65 -18.86 -15.32 -11.86
N ASN A 66 -18.49 -16.47 -11.33
CA ASN A 66 -18.51 -16.77 -9.89
C ASN A 66 -17.11 -16.80 -9.27
N LEU A 67 -16.07 -16.67 -10.12
CA LEU A 67 -14.68 -16.42 -9.73
C LEU A 67 -14.23 -15.11 -10.37
N GLY A 68 -13.37 -14.38 -9.66
CA GLY A 68 -12.78 -13.20 -10.25
C GLY A 68 -11.67 -12.59 -9.39
N ILE A 69 -10.86 -11.78 -10.04
CA ILE A 69 -9.80 -11.00 -9.40
C ILE A 69 -9.91 -9.54 -9.80
N GLY A 70 -9.37 -8.66 -8.96
CA GLY A 70 -9.35 -7.24 -9.21
C GLY A 70 -8.08 -6.58 -8.72
N HIS A 71 -7.79 -5.42 -9.29
CA HIS A 71 -6.60 -4.63 -9.01
C HIS A 71 -6.92 -3.13 -9.02
N VAL A 72 -6.35 -2.38 -8.08
CA VAL A 72 -6.24 -0.92 -8.11
C VAL A 72 -4.77 -0.54 -8.14
N ARG A 73 -4.39 0.29 -9.11
CA ARG A 73 -3.00 0.57 -9.48
C ARG A 73 -2.51 1.89 -8.93
N TYR A 74 -1.28 1.85 -8.41
CA TYR A 74 -0.40 2.98 -8.23
C TYR A 74 0.84 2.80 -9.12
N SER A 75 1.06 3.69 -10.08
CA SER A 75 2.08 3.50 -11.13
C SER A 75 3.52 3.72 -10.65
N GLY A 76 3.72 4.53 -9.62
CA GLY A 76 5.07 4.88 -9.15
C GLY A 76 5.99 5.33 -10.30
N SER A 77 7.18 4.74 -10.35
CA SER A 77 8.17 5.01 -11.40
C SER A 77 7.89 4.37 -12.76
N SER A 78 6.98 3.38 -12.84
CA SER A 78 6.67 2.67 -14.10
C SER A 78 5.74 3.46 -15.04
N GLY A 79 5.27 4.61 -14.62
CA GLY A 79 4.37 5.47 -15.39
C GLY A 79 2.96 4.89 -15.55
N ASN A 80 2.01 5.75 -15.89
CA ASN A 80 0.63 5.36 -16.16
C ASN A 80 0.46 5.11 -17.67
N SER A 81 0.42 3.85 -18.07
CA SER A 81 0.06 3.44 -19.43
C SER A 81 -0.98 2.34 -19.37
N ASP A 82 -1.89 2.33 -20.35
CA ASP A 82 -2.95 1.32 -20.44
C ASP A 82 -2.38 -0.11 -20.48
N TYR A 83 -1.19 -0.29 -21.05
CA TYR A 83 -0.52 -1.59 -21.11
C TYR A 83 -0.17 -2.12 -19.71
N ASN A 84 0.22 -1.24 -18.81
CA ASN A 84 0.63 -1.57 -17.45
C ASN A 84 -0.56 -1.75 -16.47
N THR A 85 -1.79 -1.56 -16.91
CA THR A 85 -2.98 -1.74 -16.06
C THR A 85 -3.27 -3.23 -15.87
N GLU A 86 -3.39 -3.63 -14.62
CA GLU A 86 -3.68 -5.01 -14.21
C GLU A 86 -5.18 -5.22 -13.91
N PRO A 87 -5.68 -6.49 -13.91
CA PRO A 87 -4.93 -7.75 -14.06
C PRO A 87 -4.37 -7.96 -15.47
N LEU A 88 -3.16 -8.54 -15.57
CA LEU A 88 -2.61 -9.01 -16.83
C LEU A 88 -3.21 -10.37 -17.20
N MET A 89 -3.37 -10.62 -18.49
CA MET A 89 -3.87 -11.92 -19.02
C MET A 89 -2.87 -12.53 -19.98
N GLY A 90 -2.76 -13.85 -19.92
CA GLY A 90 -1.95 -14.65 -20.83
C GLY A 90 -2.50 -16.05 -21.06
N PHE A 91 -1.93 -16.73 -22.06
CA PHE A 91 -2.26 -18.09 -22.42
C PHE A 91 -1.00 -18.96 -22.38
N ALA A 92 -1.08 -20.13 -21.74
CA ALA A 92 -0.04 -21.14 -21.81
C ALA A 92 -0.67 -22.52 -21.85
N LYS A 93 -0.19 -23.39 -22.78
CA LYS A 93 -0.62 -24.80 -22.91
C LYS A 93 -2.15 -24.99 -22.86
N LYS A 94 -2.89 -24.14 -23.58
CA LYS A 94 -4.36 -24.12 -23.64
C LYS A 94 -5.05 -23.63 -22.36
N SER A 95 -4.32 -23.29 -21.31
CA SER A 95 -4.84 -22.66 -20.11
C SER A 95 -4.77 -21.14 -20.21
N GLN A 96 -5.78 -20.48 -19.68
CA GLN A 96 -5.85 -19.02 -19.60
C GLN A 96 -5.57 -18.59 -18.16
N PHE A 97 -4.75 -17.57 -17.99
CA PHE A 97 -4.35 -17.02 -16.71
C PHE A 97 -4.65 -15.53 -16.67
N SER A 98 -5.06 -15.05 -15.52
CA SER A 98 -5.10 -13.60 -15.21
C SER A 98 -4.45 -13.36 -13.87
N LEU A 99 -3.60 -12.32 -13.77
CA LEU A 99 -2.77 -12.09 -12.58
C LEU A 99 -2.82 -10.65 -12.14
N ALA A 100 -3.01 -10.43 -10.84
CA ALA A 100 -2.91 -9.16 -10.13
C ALA A 100 -1.80 -9.25 -9.06
N PHE A 101 -1.02 -8.16 -8.92
CA PHE A 101 0.20 -8.13 -8.13
C PHE A 101 0.30 -6.85 -7.29
N ASP A 102 0.74 -6.99 -6.04
CA ASP A 102 1.21 -5.88 -5.19
C ASP A 102 2.60 -6.18 -4.65
N GLY A 103 3.57 -5.34 -4.94
CA GLY A 103 4.94 -5.52 -4.49
C GLY A 103 5.99 -4.94 -5.42
N SER A 104 7.21 -5.47 -5.34
CA SER A 104 8.31 -5.20 -6.27
C SER A 104 9.36 -6.30 -6.21
N LEU A 105 9.84 -6.74 -7.37
CA LEU A 105 10.90 -7.73 -7.50
C LEU A 105 12.26 -7.04 -7.59
N VAL A 106 13.17 -7.34 -6.67
CA VAL A 106 14.53 -6.76 -6.69
C VAL A 106 15.39 -7.35 -7.79
N ASN A 107 15.02 -8.50 -8.38
CA ASN A 107 15.72 -9.13 -9.49
C ASN A 107 14.95 -9.07 -10.82
N HIS A 108 13.95 -8.20 -10.92
CA HIS A 108 13.07 -8.07 -12.08
C HIS A 108 13.87 -7.89 -13.40
N GLN A 109 14.81 -6.96 -13.43
CA GLN A 109 15.61 -6.69 -14.66
C GLN A 109 16.40 -7.92 -15.13
N ILE A 110 17.06 -8.62 -14.21
CA ILE A 110 17.83 -9.83 -14.53
C ILE A 110 16.92 -10.90 -15.12
N LEU A 111 15.75 -11.13 -14.50
CA LEU A 111 14.79 -12.12 -14.97
C LEU A 111 14.22 -11.73 -16.33
N ARG A 112 13.92 -10.43 -16.52
CA ARG A 112 13.41 -9.90 -17.78
C ARG A 112 14.43 -10.09 -18.90
N THR A 113 15.67 -9.66 -18.73
CA THR A 113 16.75 -9.83 -19.73
C THR A 113 16.93 -11.28 -20.10
N ARG A 114 16.97 -12.19 -19.13
CA ARG A 114 17.08 -13.63 -19.39
C ARG A 114 15.91 -14.18 -20.22
N LEU A 115 14.69 -13.76 -19.92
CA LEU A 115 13.52 -14.17 -20.69
C LEU A 115 13.54 -13.58 -22.11
N GLU A 116 14.00 -12.35 -22.30
CA GLU A 116 14.18 -11.70 -23.60
C GLU A 116 15.25 -12.43 -24.46
N GLU A 117 16.37 -12.85 -23.86
CA GLU A 117 17.40 -13.68 -24.52
C GLU A 117 16.84 -15.03 -24.95
N GLU A 118 15.84 -15.56 -24.26
CA GLU A 118 15.12 -16.79 -24.63
C GLU A 118 13.99 -16.54 -25.66
N GLY A 119 13.84 -15.31 -26.16
CA GLY A 119 12.88 -14.94 -27.21
C GLY A 119 11.50 -14.51 -26.68
N VAL A 120 11.35 -14.24 -25.38
CA VAL A 120 10.09 -13.70 -24.84
C VAL A 120 9.94 -12.22 -25.20
N MET A 121 8.81 -11.86 -25.79
CA MET A 121 8.45 -10.46 -26.07
C MET A 121 7.51 -9.94 -25.00
N PHE A 122 7.97 -8.95 -24.24
CA PHE A 122 7.17 -8.28 -23.22
C PHE A 122 6.29 -7.19 -23.83
N GLN A 123 5.08 -7.07 -23.34
CA GLN A 123 4.12 -6.02 -23.72
C GLN A 123 4.08 -4.87 -22.70
N THR A 124 4.57 -5.12 -21.50
CA THR A 124 4.53 -4.17 -20.39
C THR A 124 5.92 -3.93 -19.81
N SER A 125 6.07 -2.96 -18.95
CA SER A 125 7.31 -2.68 -18.22
C SER A 125 7.27 -3.13 -16.75
N ILE A 126 6.23 -3.86 -16.31
CA ILE A 126 5.98 -4.17 -14.90
C ILE A 126 6.39 -5.59 -14.52
N ASP A 127 6.70 -5.78 -13.24
CA ASP A 127 7.13 -7.04 -12.64
C ASP A 127 6.12 -8.18 -12.84
N THR A 128 4.85 -7.82 -12.87
CA THR A 128 3.72 -8.74 -13.03
C THR A 128 3.83 -9.62 -14.26
N GLU A 129 4.32 -9.07 -15.37
CA GLU A 129 4.48 -9.82 -16.62
C GLU A 129 5.62 -10.85 -16.52
N VAL A 130 6.69 -10.53 -15.81
CA VAL A 130 7.78 -11.48 -15.51
C VAL A 130 7.24 -12.68 -14.71
N ILE A 131 6.43 -12.39 -13.67
CA ILE A 131 5.81 -13.45 -12.86
C ILE A 131 4.90 -14.33 -13.73
N LEU A 132 4.06 -13.70 -14.56
CA LEU A 132 3.14 -14.43 -15.45
C LEU A 132 3.89 -15.35 -16.42
N PHE A 133 4.98 -14.89 -17.03
CA PHE A 133 5.81 -15.71 -17.92
C PHE A 133 6.51 -16.86 -17.21
N LEU A 134 7.03 -16.63 -16.00
CA LEU A 134 7.65 -17.69 -15.21
C LEU A 134 6.64 -18.78 -14.83
N ILE A 135 5.44 -18.39 -14.37
CA ILE A 135 4.36 -19.33 -14.08
C ILE A 135 4.00 -20.11 -15.35
N ALA A 136 3.81 -19.45 -16.49
CA ALA A 136 3.48 -20.08 -17.76
C ALA A 136 4.57 -21.07 -18.21
N ARG A 137 5.84 -20.73 -18.01
CA ARG A 137 7.01 -21.56 -18.33
C ARG A 137 7.04 -22.86 -17.50
N TYR A 138 6.83 -22.74 -16.18
CA TYR A 138 6.88 -23.88 -15.27
C TYR A 138 5.58 -24.70 -15.26
N TYR A 139 4.48 -24.17 -15.76
CA TYR A 139 3.20 -24.85 -15.76
C TYR A 139 3.22 -26.13 -16.62
N LYS A 140 3.04 -27.30 -15.95
CA LYS A 140 2.95 -28.63 -16.55
C LYS A 140 1.66 -29.36 -16.15
N ASN A 141 0.53 -28.64 -16.11
CA ASN A 141 -0.79 -29.02 -15.61
C ASN A 141 -0.95 -28.98 -14.08
N ASP A 142 0.09 -28.69 -13.32
CA ASP A 142 0.05 -28.40 -11.89
C ASP A 142 0.42 -26.94 -11.65
N ILE A 143 -0.55 -26.14 -11.24
CA ILE A 143 -0.37 -24.69 -11.00
C ILE A 143 0.39 -24.43 -9.69
N ILE A 144 0.19 -25.29 -8.67
CA ILE A 144 0.86 -25.14 -7.39
C ILE A 144 2.36 -25.39 -7.53
N ASP A 145 2.74 -26.43 -8.28
CA ASP A 145 4.15 -26.70 -8.58
C ASP A 145 4.78 -25.56 -9.39
N ALA A 146 4.08 -25.05 -10.43
CA ALA A 146 4.55 -23.91 -11.22
C ALA A 146 4.78 -22.65 -10.37
N ILE A 147 3.88 -22.36 -9.43
CA ILE A 147 4.01 -21.23 -8.49
C ILE A 147 5.19 -21.46 -7.55
N LYS A 148 5.35 -22.66 -6.99
CA LYS A 148 6.49 -22.98 -6.11
C LYS A 148 7.83 -22.77 -6.85
N GLN A 149 7.96 -23.25 -8.07
CA GLN A 149 9.16 -23.03 -8.91
C GLN A 149 9.39 -21.53 -9.19
N THR A 150 8.32 -20.78 -9.48
CA THR A 150 8.39 -19.33 -9.67
C THR A 150 8.86 -18.62 -8.40
N MET A 151 8.31 -18.96 -7.23
CA MET A 151 8.68 -18.38 -5.93
C MET A 151 10.14 -18.66 -5.53
N GLN A 152 10.75 -19.75 -6.03
CA GLN A 152 12.18 -20.04 -5.81
C GLN A 152 13.10 -19.09 -6.61
N VAL A 153 12.61 -18.58 -7.74
CA VAL A 153 13.39 -17.76 -8.70
C VAL A 153 13.22 -16.27 -8.44
N ILE A 154 11.99 -15.81 -8.19
CA ILE A 154 11.71 -14.39 -7.93
C ILE A 154 12.21 -13.98 -6.55
N LYS A 155 12.79 -12.77 -6.44
CA LYS A 155 13.26 -12.18 -5.18
C LYS A 155 12.64 -10.81 -5.00
N GLY A 156 12.23 -10.49 -3.78
CA GLY A 156 11.62 -9.21 -3.45
C GLY A 156 10.43 -9.37 -2.52
N SER A 157 9.48 -8.48 -2.64
CA SER A 157 8.23 -8.51 -1.91
C SER A 157 7.07 -8.70 -2.87
N TYR A 158 6.13 -9.56 -2.53
CA TYR A 158 4.97 -9.77 -3.38
C TYR A 158 3.78 -10.40 -2.65
N SER A 159 2.62 -9.87 -3.01
CA SER A 159 1.33 -10.53 -2.83
C SER A 159 0.70 -10.65 -4.21
N VAL A 160 0.26 -11.83 -4.57
CA VAL A 160 -0.22 -12.16 -5.92
C VAL A 160 -1.54 -12.89 -5.84
N VAL A 161 -2.45 -12.55 -6.74
CA VAL A 161 -3.68 -13.31 -6.98
C VAL A 161 -3.74 -13.69 -8.46
N LEU A 162 -3.80 -14.98 -8.72
CA LEU A 162 -3.92 -15.60 -10.04
C LEU A 162 -5.32 -16.20 -10.21
N LEU A 163 -5.98 -15.91 -11.34
CA LEU A 163 -7.23 -16.50 -11.75
C LEU A 163 -7.01 -17.45 -12.93
N MET A 164 -7.54 -18.64 -12.79
CA MET A 164 -7.75 -19.60 -13.87
C MET A 164 -9.25 -19.75 -14.15
N LYS A 165 -9.64 -20.60 -15.09
CA LYS A 165 -11.05 -20.82 -15.41
C LYS A 165 -11.87 -21.34 -14.24
N ASP A 166 -11.28 -22.21 -13.44
CA ASP A 166 -11.90 -23.03 -12.42
C ASP A 166 -11.42 -22.75 -10.99
N LYS A 167 -10.39 -21.89 -10.82
CA LYS A 167 -9.81 -21.63 -9.52
C LYS A 167 -9.11 -20.28 -9.42
N ILE A 168 -8.95 -19.84 -8.16
CA ILE A 168 -8.06 -18.74 -7.78
C ILE A 168 -6.90 -19.32 -7.00
N VAL A 169 -5.69 -18.82 -7.26
CA VAL A 169 -4.52 -19.12 -6.44
C VAL A 169 -3.90 -17.81 -5.97
N ALA A 170 -3.74 -17.65 -4.67
CA ALA A 170 -3.09 -16.50 -4.09
C ALA A 170 -1.83 -16.92 -3.34
N PHE A 171 -0.78 -16.12 -3.42
CA PHE A 171 0.46 -16.43 -2.72
C PHE A 171 1.19 -15.18 -2.24
N ARG A 172 1.91 -15.33 -1.14
CA ARG A 172 2.62 -14.27 -0.44
C ARG A 172 4.11 -14.55 -0.40
N ASP A 173 4.95 -13.52 -0.50
CA ASP A 173 6.40 -13.65 -0.43
C ASP A 173 6.87 -14.39 0.83
N PRO A 174 8.05 -15.10 0.79
CA PRO A 174 8.51 -15.94 1.89
C PRO A 174 8.80 -15.21 3.20
N ARG A 175 8.85 -13.87 3.19
CA ARG A 175 9.01 -13.04 4.39
C ARG A 175 7.73 -12.29 4.78
N GLY A 176 6.68 -12.35 3.93
CA GLY A 176 5.42 -11.65 4.16
C GLY A 176 5.58 -10.14 4.23
N ILE A 177 6.45 -9.56 3.40
CA ILE A 177 6.72 -8.11 3.39
C ILE A 177 5.46 -7.33 3.02
N ARG A 178 4.77 -7.77 1.93
CA ARG A 178 3.49 -7.18 1.56
C ARG A 178 2.32 -7.90 2.25
N PRO A 179 1.26 -7.17 2.63
CA PRO A 179 0.12 -7.79 3.28
C PRO A 179 -0.73 -8.62 2.31
N LEU A 180 -1.33 -9.68 2.83
CA LEU A 180 -2.35 -10.45 2.15
C LEU A 180 -3.21 -11.15 3.21
N THR A 181 -4.53 -11.04 3.09
CA THR A 181 -5.50 -11.68 3.97
C THR A 181 -6.41 -12.62 3.18
N VAL A 182 -6.96 -13.62 3.85
CA VAL A 182 -7.98 -14.50 3.30
C VAL A 182 -9.12 -14.64 4.28
N GLY A 183 -10.36 -14.58 3.78
CA GLY A 183 -11.56 -14.75 4.58
C GLY A 183 -12.55 -15.70 3.91
N GLN A 184 -13.43 -16.31 4.73
CA GLN A 184 -14.43 -17.24 4.26
C GLN A 184 -15.77 -17.07 4.99
N LYS A 185 -16.86 -17.29 4.26
CA LYS A 185 -18.21 -17.38 4.83
C LYS A 185 -19.15 -18.03 3.82
N ASP A 186 -19.94 -19.01 4.25
CA ASP A 186 -21.04 -19.64 3.48
C ASP A 186 -20.63 -20.04 2.05
N GLY A 187 -19.47 -20.68 1.89
CA GLY A 187 -18.92 -21.09 0.59
C GLY A 187 -18.41 -19.93 -0.27
N THR A 188 -18.33 -18.72 0.28
CA THR A 188 -17.67 -17.57 -0.34
C THR A 188 -16.28 -17.40 0.26
N TYR A 189 -15.27 -17.23 -0.60
CA TYR A 189 -13.88 -17.01 -0.23
C TYR A 189 -13.39 -15.71 -0.83
N VAL A 190 -12.67 -14.92 -0.05
CA VAL A 190 -12.08 -13.64 -0.49
C VAL A 190 -10.64 -13.57 -0.07
N VAL A 191 -9.77 -13.21 -1.00
CA VAL A 191 -8.37 -12.85 -0.75
C VAL A 191 -8.21 -11.36 -1.02
N SER A 192 -7.56 -10.61 -0.14
CA SER A 192 -7.39 -9.15 -0.31
C SER A 192 -6.11 -8.63 0.32
N SER A 193 -5.64 -7.48 -0.17
CA SER A 193 -4.51 -6.77 0.44
C SER A 193 -4.78 -6.37 1.89
N GLU A 194 -6.03 -6.01 2.22
CA GLU A 194 -6.44 -5.57 3.56
C GLU A 194 -7.80 -6.18 3.94
N ASN A 195 -7.97 -6.54 5.23
CA ASN A 195 -9.21 -7.11 5.76
C ASN A 195 -10.47 -6.23 5.56
N PRO A 196 -10.45 -4.87 5.59
CA PRO A 196 -11.65 -4.08 5.35
C PRO A 196 -12.33 -4.35 4.00
N ALA A 197 -11.55 -4.72 2.96
CA ALA A 197 -12.12 -5.10 1.67
C ALA A 197 -12.89 -6.43 1.72
N THR A 198 -12.59 -7.30 2.67
CA THR A 198 -13.28 -8.54 2.92
C THR A 198 -14.47 -8.33 3.86
N GLU A 199 -14.30 -7.49 4.89
CA GLU A 199 -15.35 -7.17 5.87
C GLU A 199 -16.56 -6.45 5.27
N ILE A 200 -16.34 -5.52 4.32
CA ILE A 200 -17.44 -4.83 3.60
C ILE A 200 -18.35 -5.82 2.84
N LEU A 201 -17.83 -6.99 2.50
CA LEU A 201 -18.57 -8.06 1.86
C LEU A 201 -19.30 -8.99 2.84
N GLY A 202 -19.28 -8.65 4.14
CA GLY A 202 -19.97 -9.39 5.21
C GLY A 202 -19.23 -10.64 5.69
N ILE A 203 -17.92 -10.72 5.41
CA ILE A 203 -17.06 -11.85 5.83
C ILE A 203 -16.21 -11.39 7.01
N THR A 204 -16.30 -12.11 8.12
CA THR A 204 -15.62 -11.80 9.40
C THR A 204 -14.64 -12.88 9.86
N ASP A 205 -14.72 -14.10 9.30
CA ASP A 205 -13.70 -15.14 9.50
C ASP A 205 -12.54 -14.88 8.56
N ILE A 206 -11.59 -14.04 9.02
CA ILE A 206 -10.47 -13.53 8.24
C ILE A 206 -9.16 -13.86 8.97
N ARG A 207 -8.16 -14.29 8.22
CA ARG A 207 -6.80 -14.45 8.71
C ARG A 207 -5.78 -13.87 7.72
N ASP A 208 -4.61 -13.58 8.23
CA ASP A 208 -3.45 -13.27 7.38
C ASP A 208 -3.00 -14.53 6.60
N VAL A 209 -2.61 -14.35 5.34
CA VAL A 209 -1.88 -15.36 4.57
C VAL A 209 -0.45 -15.38 5.10
N LEU A 210 0.04 -16.55 5.48
CA LEU A 210 1.36 -16.69 6.11
C LEU A 210 2.50 -16.43 5.09
N PRO A 211 3.68 -16.00 5.57
CA PRO A 211 4.86 -15.90 4.70
C PRO A 211 5.16 -17.21 3.97
N GLY A 212 5.23 -17.15 2.63
CA GLY A 212 5.47 -18.33 1.79
C GLY A 212 4.27 -19.25 1.60
N GLU A 213 3.09 -18.88 2.08
CA GLU A 213 1.85 -19.63 1.89
C GLU A 213 1.28 -19.38 0.49
N ILE A 214 0.72 -20.45 -0.09
CA ILE A 214 -0.03 -20.46 -1.33
C ILE A 214 -1.44 -20.97 -1.02
N ILE A 215 -2.44 -20.15 -1.28
CA ILE A 215 -3.87 -20.45 -1.08
C ILE A 215 -4.47 -20.84 -2.42
N GLU A 216 -5.03 -22.04 -2.52
CA GLU A 216 -5.83 -22.49 -3.66
C GLU A 216 -7.30 -22.48 -3.28
N ILE A 217 -8.15 -21.89 -4.11
CA ILE A 217 -9.60 -21.79 -3.92
C ILE A 217 -10.29 -22.25 -5.19
N ASP A 218 -11.13 -23.29 -5.06
CA ASP A 218 -11.96 -23.85 -6.12
C ASP A 218 -13.36 -24.22 -5.59
N GLU A 219 -14.16 -24.92 -6.38
CA GLU A 219 -15.49 -25.40 -5.98
C GLU A 219 -15.48 -26.37 -4.77
N ASN A 220 -14.35 -27.03 -4.52
CA ASN A 220 -14.16 -27.96 -3.42
C ASN A 220 -13.72 -27.25 -2.11
N GLY A 221 -13.51 -25.93 -2.17
CA GLY A 221 -13.14 -25.11 -1.04
C GLY A 221 -11.75 -24.50 -1.12
N MET A 222 -11.18 -24.22 0.05
CA MET A 222 -9.86 -23.57 0.20
C MET A 222 -8.83 -24.57 0.71
N LYS A 223 -7.65 -24.60 0.08
CA LYS A 223 -6.50 -25.40 0.49
C LYS A 223 -5.27 -24.52 0.64
N SER A 224 -4.47 -24.81 1.67
CA SER A 224 -3.18 -24.16 1.88
C SER A 224 -2.03 -25.06 1.47
N HIS A 225 -1.09 -24.50 0.70
CA HIS A 225 0.17 -25.11 0.34
C HIS A 225 1.32 -24.20 0.78
N PHE A 226 2.51 -24.74 0.94
CA PHE A 226 3.66 -23.98 1.36
C PHE A 226 4.83 -24.19 0.41
N LEU A 227 5.68 -23.18 0.30
CA LEU A 227 6.97 -23.30 -0.34
C LEU A 227 7.80 -24.37 0.39
N ASP A 228 8.57 -25.16 -0.34
CA ASP A 228 9.44 -26.19 0.23
C ASP A 228 10.45 -25.54 1.19
N GLY A 229 10.50 -26.02 2.43
CA GLY A 229 11.25 -25.38 3.52
C GLY A 229 10.47 -24.33 4.29
N GLY A 230 9.19 -24.04 3.93
CA GLY A 230 8.32 -23.08 4.61
C GLY A 230 8.67 -21.62 4.36
N GLY A 231 7.97 -20.73 5.04
CA GLY A 231 8.28 -19.30 5.06
C GLY A 231 9.57 -19.00 5.84
N LYS A 232 10.23 -17.91 5.47
CA LYS A 232 11.37 -17.36 6.21
C LYS A 232 10.88 -16.59 7.44
N LYS A 233 11.82 -16.17 8.32
CA LYS A 233 11.49 -15.24 9.42
C LYS A 233 10.73 -14.04 8.85
N PRO A 234 9.53 -13.73 9.38
CA PRO A 234 8.71 -12.63 8.87
C PRO A 234 9.44 -11.29 8.89
N LYS A 235 9.15 -10.44 7.90
CA LYS A 235 9.66 -9.08 7.79
C LYS A 235 8.57 -8.17 7.21
N HIS A 236 7.45 -8.06 7.92
CA HIS A 236 6.29 -7.24 7.50
C HIS A 236 6.69 -5.78 7.32
N CYS A 237 6.18 -5.12 6.32
CA CYS A 237 6.49 -3.70 6.08
C CYS A 237 5.91 -2.83 7.19
N ILE A 238 6.76 -2.17 7.99
CA ILE A 238 6.30 -1.26 9.05
C ILE A 238 5.59 -0.03 8.47
N PHE A 239 5.92 0.39 7.26
CA PHE A 239 5.34 1.55 6.60
C PHE A 239 3.86 1.35 6.21
N GLU A 240 3.39 0.10 6.17
CA GLU A 240 1.95 -0.20 6.07
C GLU A 240 1.20 0.44 7.23
N TYR A 241 1.68 0.27 8.45
CA TYR A 241 1.03 0.82 9.66
C TYR A 241 1.25 2.33 9.80
N VAL A 242 2.42 2.83 9.40
CA VAL A 242 2.73 4.26 9.42
C VAL A 242 1.76 5.05 8.53
N TYR A 243 1.57 4.59 7.28
CA TYR A 243 0.88 5.40 6.27
C TYR A 243 -0.13 4.64 5.41
N LEU A 244 0.23 3.46 4.86
CA LEU A 244 -0.48 2.88 3.73
C LEU A 244 -1.83 2.26 4.07
N ALA A 245 -1.85 1.39 5.11
CA ALA A 245 -3.05 0.68 5.50
C ALA A 245 -4.15 1.64 5.94
N ARG A 246 -5.39 1.31 5.64
CA ARG A 246 -6.54 2.02 6.21
C ARG A 246 -6.50 1.95 7.73
N GLU A 247 -7.07 2.93 8.38
CA GLU A 247 -7.09 3.00 9.85
C GLU A 247 -7.81 1.80 10.49
N ASP A 248 -8.85 1.30 9.83
CA ASP A 248 -9.61 0.12 10.25
C ASP A 248 -8.92 -1.21 9.91
N ALA A 249 -7.83 -1.20 9.13
CA ALA A 249 -7.12 -2.41 8.78
C ALA A 249 -6.37 -3.03 9.96
N THR A 250 -6.43 -4.36 10.04
CA THR A 250 -5.60 -5.19 10.93
C THR A 250 -4.80 -6.16 10.07
N LEU A 251 -3.49 -5.99 10.03
CA LEU A 251 -2.56 -6.75 9.21
C LEU A 251 -1.50 -7.39 10.11
N ASP A 252 -1.24 -8.68 9.93
CA ASP A 252 -0.24 -9.41 10.72
C ASP A 252 -0.38 -9.17 12.25
N LYS A 253 -1.64 -9.12 12.71
CA LYS A 253 -2.07 -8.87 14.11
C LYS A 253 -1.87 -7.44 14.62
N VAL A 254 -1.48 -6.49 13.77
CA VAL A 254 -1.33 -5.08 14.14
C VAL A 254 -2.45 -4.27 13.51
N ASN A 255 -3.26 -3.61 14.32
CA ASN A 255 -4.27 -2.67 13.84
C ASN A 255 -3.63 -1.30 13.59
N ALA A 256 -3.88 -0.72 12.40
CA ALA A 256 -3.24 0.51 11.94
C ALA A 256 -3.63 1.74 12.78
N TYR A 257 -4.92 1.89 13.16
CA TYR A 257 -5.35 2.98 14.02
C TYR A 257 -4.65 2.95 15.38
N ASN A 258 -4.64 1.78 16.03
CA ASN A 258 -4.04 1.62 17.35
C ASN A 258 -2.51 1.80 17.31
N TYR A 259 -1.86 1.38 16.22
CA TYR A 259 -0.43 1.62 16.00
C TYR A 259 -0.15 3.13 15.94
N ARG A 260 -0.85 3.86 15.08
CA ARG A 260 -0.67 5.30 14.91
C ARG A 260 -0.96 6.05 16.20
N ARG A 261 -2.02 5.70 16.91
CA ARG A 261 -2.35 6.32 18.20
C ARG A 261 -1.22 6.14 19.21
N ARG A 262 -0.67 4.91 19.37
CA ARG A 262 0.48 4.64 20.25
C ARG A 262 1.75 5.38 19.81
N CYS A 263 1.99 5.53 18.50
CA CYS A 263 3.10 6.36 18.03
C CYS A 263 2.96 7.81 18.51
N GLY A 264 1.77 8.37 18.50
CA GLY A 264 1.50 9.68 19.05
C GLY A 264 1.74 9.77 20.55
N GLU A 265 1.29 8.78 21.33
CA GLU A 265 1.53 8.69 22.78
C GLU A 265 3.04 8.66 23.10
N TYR A 266 3.79 7.80 22.44
CA TYR A 266 5.24 7.70 22.65
C TYR A 266 5.99 8.95 22.20
N LEU A 267 5.56 9.58 21.12
CA LEU A 267 6.17 10.81 20.62
C LEU A 267 5.95 11.99 21.58
N ALA A 268 4.81 12.05 22.27
CA ALA A 268 4.54 13.04 23.30
C ALA A 268 5.51 12.90 24.50
N VAL A 269 5.86 11.66 24.87
CA VAL A 269 6.82 11.37 25.94
C VAL A 269 8.25 11.66 25.50
N GLU A 270 8.65 11.22 24.30
CA GLU A 270 10.01 11.39 23.78
C GLU A 270 10.34 12.86 23.43
N SER A 271 9.35 13.61 23.00
CA SER A 271 9.55 14.97 22.48
C SER A 271 8.40 15.90 22.91
N PRO A 272 8.29 16.22 24.20
CA PRO A 272 7.27 17.12 24.70
C PRO A 272 7.38 18.51 24.07
N CYS A 273 6.26 19.24 24.04
CA CYS A 273 6.16 20.54 23.39
C CYS A 273 5.23 21.44 24.20
N ASP A 274 5.66 22.68 24.50
CA ASP A 274 4.83 23.70 25.18
C ASP A 274 4.02 24.48 24.15
N VAL A 275 2.80 24.01 23.88
CA VAL A 275 1.91 24.54 22.84
C VAL A 275 0.46 24.58 23.31
N ASP A 276 -0.37 25.41 22.65
CA ASP A 276 -1.79 25.58 22.97
C ASP A 276 -2.65 24.48 22.35
N LEU A 277 -2.23 23.92 21.19
CA LEU A 277 -3.04 22.98 20.41
C LEU A 277 -2.21 21.90 19.73
N VAL A 278 -2.78 20.69 19.71
CA VAL A 278 -2.36 19.59 18.83
C VAL A 278 -3.24 19.58 17.58
N VAL A 279 -2.61 19.66 16.41
CA VAL A 279 -3.29 19.74 15.11
C VAL A 279 -2.83 18.57 14.23
N PRO A 280 -3.73 17.70 13.76
CA PRO A 280 -3.36 16.63 12.83
C PRO A 280 -3.11 17.14 11.42
N VAL A 281 -2.18 16.52 10.71
CA VAL A 281 -2.14 16.59 9.25
C VAL A 281 -3.05 15.47 8.71
N PRO A 282 -4.21 15.80 8.13
CA PRO A 282 -5.21 14.78 7.77
C PRO A 282 -4.84 14.03 6.49
N ASP A 283 -5.21 12.76 6.31
CA ASP A 283 -6.01 11.94 7.25
C ASP A 283 -5.11 11.12 8.20
N SER A 284 -3.93 10.69 7.76
CA SER A 284 -3.02 9.74 8.41
C SER A 284 -2.52 10.19 9.80
N GLY A 285 -2.37 11.50 10.01
CA GLY A 285 -1.93 12.07 11.28
C GLY A 285 -3.02 12.11 12.37
N ILE A 286 -4.30 11.85 12.06
CA ILE A 286 -5.40 12.00 13.01
C ILE A 286 -5.26 11.07 14.23
N PRO A 287 -5.10 9.75 14.08
CA PRO A 287 -4.97 8.86 15.24
C PRO A 287 -3.76 9.20 16.11
N SER A 288 -2.65 9.58 15.47
CA SER A 288 -1.42 9.96 16.17
C SER A 288 -1.58 11.26 16.94
N ALA A 289 -2.26 12.25 16.36
CA ALA A 289 -2.55 13.51 17.05
C ALA A 289 -3.48 13.31 18.26
N ILE A 290 -4.44 12.39 18.16
CA ILE A 290 -5.29 12.00 19.31
C ILE A 290 -4.42 11.39 20.42
N GLY A 291 -3.54 10.44 20.09
CA GLY A 291 -2.63 9.83 21.05
C GLY A 291 -1.69 10.84 21.71
N PHE A 292 -1.08 11.73 20.90
CA PHE A 292 -0.21 12.80 21.39
C PHE A 292 -0.96 13.76 22.34
N SER A 293 -2.15 14.22 21.93
CA SER A 293 -2.99 15.12 22.73
C SER A 293 -3.36 14.52 24.09
N GLN A 294 -3.76 13.25 24.11
CA GLN A 294 -4.15 12.54 25.33
C GLN A 294 -2.98 12.39 26.30
N GLU A 295 -1.82 11.99 25.80
CA GLU A 295 -0.61 11.79 26.61
C GLU A 295 -0.02 13.10 27.10
N ALA A 296 0.11 14.10 26.23
CA ALA A 296 0.63 15.42 26.56
C ALA A 296 -0.35 16.29 27.36
N LYS A 297 -1.63 15.90 27.42
CA LYS A 297 -2.72 16.69 28.03
C LYS A 297 -2.90 18.08 27.40
N ILE A 298 -2.65 18.17 26.09
CA ILE A 298 -2.80 19.38 25.28
C ILE A 298 -4.07 19.23 24.44
N PRO A 299 -4.94 20.26 24.31
CA PRO A 299 -6.16 20.18 23.53
C PRO A 299 -5.92 19.77 22.07
N PHE A 300 -6.73 18.84 21.56
CA PHE A 300 -6.78 18.49 20.15
C PHE A 300 -7.75 19.40 19.40
N ALA A 301 -7.37 19.87 18.21
CA ALA A 301 -8.28 20.59 17.33
C ALA A 301 -8.00 20.28 15.86
N THR A 302 -9.05 20.24 15.03
CA THR A 302 -8.94 20.22 13.58
C THR A 302 -8.51 21.60 13.08
N GLY A 303 -7.21 21.85 13.02
CA GLY A 303 -6.65 23.11 12.50
C GLY A 303 -6.43 23.10 10.98
N LEU A 304 -6.60 21.96 10.34
CA LEU A 304 -6.46 21.71 8.90
C LEU A 304 -7.66 20.94 8.35
N VAL A 305 -8.18 21.36 7.21
CA VAL A 305 -9.25 20.66 6.49
C VAL A 305 -8.72 20.18 5.14
N LYS A 306 -8.92 18.88 4.85
CA LYS A 306 -8.63 18.29 3.56
C LYS A 306 -9.82 18.42 2.62
N ASN A 307 -9.57 18.92 1.41
CA ASN A 307 -10.58 18.89 0.37
C ASN A 307 -10.75 17.46 -0.17
N ARG A 308 -11.87 16.83 0.16
CA ARG A 308 -12.19 15.44 -0.20
C ARG A 308 -12.47 15.24 -1.70
N TYR A 309 -12.77 16.32 -2.42
CA TYR A 309 -13.08 16.28 -3.86
C TYR A 309 -11.84 16.47 -4.75
N MET A 310 -10.67 16.70 -4.15
CA MET A 310 -9.39 16.79 -4.87
C MET A 310 -8.70 15.43 -4.91
N GLY A 311 -8.87 14.70 -6.03
CA GLY A 311 -8.11 13.49 -6.32
C GLY A 311 -6.64 13.78 -6.72
N ARG A 312 -5.81 12.71 -6.82
CA ARG A 312 -4.42 12.79 -7.33
C ARG A 312 -4.32 13.09 -8.84
N THR A 313 -5.42 13.04 -9.57
CA THR A 313 -5.52 13.04 -11.04
C THR A 313 -5.26 14.40 -11.72
N PHE A 314 -5.01 15.47 -10.97
CA PHE A 314 -4.62 16.73 -11.60
C PHE A 314 -3.11 16.74 -11.90
N ILE A 315 -2.72 16.15 -13.02
CA ILE A 315 -1.43 16.44 -13.65
C ILE A 315 -1.51 17.90 -14.14
N LYS A 316 -0.83 18.79 -13.45
CA LYS A 316 -0.84 20.22 -13.79
C LYS A 316 0.44 20.55 -14.53
N SER A 317 0.27 21.24 -15.65
CA SER A 317 1.35 21.55 -16.58
C SER A 317 2.22 22.74 -16.13
N THR A 318 1.65 23.66 -15.35
CA THR A 318 2.35 24.86 -14.91
C THR A 318 2.68 24.84 -13.41
N GLN A 319 3.69 25.62 -13.00
CA GLN A 319 4.07 25.78 -11.60
C GLN A 319 2.95 26.42 -10.78
N GLU A 320 2.27 27.43 -11.32
CA GLU A 320 1.13 28.12 -10.68
C GLU A 320 -0.03 27.16 -10.40
N GLU A 321 -0.34 26.28 -11.35
CA GLU A 321 -1.37 25.25 -11.15
C GLU A 321 -1.00 24.22 -10.09
N ARG A 322 0.28 23.87 -9.97
CA ARG A 322 0.77 22.99 -8.90
C ARG A 322 0.64 23.64 -7.54
N GLU A 323 1.01 24.91 -7.41
CA GLU A 323 0.86 25.69 -6.17
C GLU A 323 -0.60 25.85 -5.76
N MET A 324 -1.49 26.14 -6.74
CA MET A 324 -2.92 26.21 -6.50
C MET A 324 -3.48 24.86 -6.05
N ALA A 325 -3.03 23.75 -6.65
CA ALA A 325 -3.46 22.41 -6.24
C ALA A 325 -3.06 22.07 -4.79
N VAL A 326 -1.85 22.44 -4.39
CA VAL A 326 -1.40 22.28 -3.00
C VAL A 326 -2.26 23.15 -2.06
N LYS A 327 -2.57 24.40 -2.47
CA LYS A 327 -3.45 25.30 -1.70
C LYS A 327 -4.86 24.73 -1.54
N LEU A 328 -5.40 24.12 -2.58
CA LEU A 328 -6.75 23.53 -2.55
C LEU A 328 -6.84 22.23 -1.75
N LYS A 329 -5.72 21.52 -1.56
CA LYS A 329 -5.73 20.19 -0.95
C LYS A 329 -5.89 20.23 0.57
N LEU A 330 -5.18 21.13 1.24
CA LEU A 330 -5.18 21.29 2.72
C LEU A 330 -5.39 22.75 3.07
N ASN A 331 -6.44 23.07 3.82
CA ASN A 331 -6.76 24.45 4.19
C ASN A 331 -6.67 24.66 5.71
N PRO A 332 -5.83 25.60 6.19
CA PRO A 332 -5.81 25.98 7.59
C PRO A 332 -7.14 26.63 8.03
N LEU A 333 -7.60 26.28 9.21
CA LEU A 333 -8.73 26.93 9.87
C LEU A 333 -8.25 28.10 10.73
N ARG A 334 -8.22 29.29 10.13
CA ARG A 334 -7.68 30.50 10.76
C ARG A 334 -8.28 30.77 12.15
N ASN A 335 -9.60 30.67 12.29
CA ASN A 335 -10.31 30.86 13.54
C ASN A 335 -9.94 29.88 14.67
N VAL A 336 -9.27 28.77 14.34
CA VAL A 336 -8.81 27.75 15.29
C VAL A 336 -7.36 28.03 15.72
N ILE A 337 -6.49 28.48 14.78
CA ILE A 337 -5.04 28.53 14.98
C ILE A 337 -4.47 29.92 15.18
N GLU A 338 -5.22 30.99 14.85
CA GLU A 338 -4.73 32.39 14.94
C GLU A 338 -4.28 32.73 16.35
N GLY A 339 -3.08 33.28 16.49
CA GLY A 339 -2.47 33.68 17.76
C GLY A 339 -1.98 32.54 18.65
N LYS A 340 -2.10 31.29 18.24
CA LYS A 340 -1.74 30.09 19.02
C LYS A 340 -0.40 29.51 18.64
N LYS A 341 0.26 28.92 19.62
CA LYS A 341 1.35 27.96 19.42
C LYS A 341 0.75 26.60 19.11
N ILE A 342 1.13 25.99 18.02
CA ILE A 342 0.56 24.70 17.58
C ILE A 342 1.65 23.66 17.35
N VAL A 343 1.30 22.38 17.58
CA VAL A 343 2.09 21.25 17.13
C VAL A 343 1.34 20.49 16.03
N LEU A 344 1.95 20.40 14.85
CA LEU A 344 1.45 19.59 13.75
C LEU A 344 1.94 18.16 13.94
N ILE A 345 1.02 17.20 13.88
CA ILE A 345 1.35 15.76 13.90
C ILE A 345 1.15 15.18 12.51
N ASP A 346 2.24 14.69 11.92
CA ASP A 346 2.25 14.07 10.59
C ASP A 346 2.87 12.67 10.64
N ASP A 347 2.63 11.86 9.61
CA ASP A 347 3.14 10.48 9.54
C ASP A 347 4.62 10.41 9.19
N SER A 348 5.08 11.17 8.18
CA SER A 348 6.44 11.08 7.65
C SER A 348 6.89 12.34 6.90
N ILE A 349 8.19 12.61 6.89
CA ILE A 349 8.82 13.58 5.99
C ILE A 349 9.74 12.84 5.02
N VAL A 350 9.46 12.93 3.72
CA VAL A 350 10.24 12.27 2.68
C VAL A 350 11.13 13.27 1.92
N ARG A 351 10.54 14.30 1.30
CA ARG A 351 11.26 15.36 0.54
C ARG A 351 11.30 16.70 1.26
N GLY A 352 10.42 16.93 2.21
CA GLY A 352 10.30 18.16 2.99
C GLY A 352 9.43 19.27 2.36
N THR A 353 9.24 19.27 1.05
CA THR A 353 8.50 20.34 0.34
C THR A 353 7.02 20.47 0.78
N THR A 354 6.37 19.36 1.12
CA THR A 354 4.99 19.38 1.63
C THR A 354 4.93 20.01 3.00
N SER A 355 5.86 19.64 3.90
CA SER A 355 5.94 20.16 5.27
C SER A 355 6.28 21.65 5.29
N GLU A 356 7.24 22.09 4.47
CA GLU A 356 7.60 23.51 4.28
C GLU A 356 6.38 24.35 3.86
N ASN A 357 5.69 23.94 2.79
CA ASN A 357 4.49 24.63 2.32
C ASN A 357 3.36 24.65 3.36
N LEU A 358 3.21 23.56 4.12
CA LEU A 358 2.22 23.46 5.17
C LEU A 358 2.50 24.44 6.31
N ILE A 359 3.72 24.46 6.83
CA ILE A 359 4.15 25.36 7.91
C ILE A 359 3.99 26.82 7.49
N LYS A 360 4.46 27.17 6.29
CA LYS A 360 4.27 28.51 5.73
C LYS A 360 2.81 28.95 5.76
N ARG A 361 1.91 28.09 5.33
CA ARG A 361 0.46 28.36 5.31
C ARG A 361 -0.15 28.49 6.71
N MET A 362 0.31 27.70 7.69
CA MET A 362 -0.12 27.84 9.07
C MET A 362 0.28 29.21 9.62
N ARG A 363 1.53 29.68 9.34
CA ARG A 363 2.00 31.01 9.72
C ARG A 363 1.20 32.13 9.02
N GLU A 364 0.97 32.01 7.70
CA GLU A 364 0.13 32.96 6.95
C GLU A 364 -1.31 33.03 7.47
N SER A 365 -1.78 31.95 8.10
CA SER A 365 -3.10 31.89 8.74
C SER A 365 -3.10 32.34 10.20
N GLY A 366 -1.98 32.89 10.70
CA GLY A 366 -1.88 33.56 11.99
C GLY A 366 -1.40 32.68 13.14
N ALA A 367 -0.88 31.47 12.89
CA ALA A 367 -0.24 30.68 13.94
C ALA A 367 0.99 31.42 14.50
N LYS A 368 1.14 31.47 15.83
CA LYS A 368 2.24 32.17 16.51
C LYS A 368 3.53 31.38 16.47
N GLU A 369 3.45 30.09 16.74
CA GLU A 369 4.54 29.13 16.63
C GLU A 369 4.00 27.85 15.97
N VAL A 370 4.83 27.21 15.13
CA VAL A 370 4.48 25.96 14.43
C VAL A 370 5.56 24.91 14.68
N HIS A 371 5.28 24.02 15.60
CA HIS A 371 6.11 22.87 15.91
C HIS A 371 5.68 21.68 15.08
N MET A 372 6.58 20.74 14.80
CA MET A 372 6.26 19.55 14.03
C MET A 372 6.74 18.28 14.73
N ARG A 373 5.89 17.25 14.74
CA ARG A 373 6.17 15.93 15.33
C ARG A 373 5.78 14.85 14.32
N ILE A 374 6.73 13.98 14.02
CA ILE A 374 6.62 12.97 12.97
C ILE A 374 6.56 11.57 13.59
N THR A 375 5.52 10.82 13.25
CA THR A 375 5.24 9.51 13.83
C THR A 375 5.91 8.34 13.12
N SER A 376 6.83 8.62 12.17
CA SER A 376 7.83 7.67 11.70
C SER A 376 9.23 8.10 12.09
N PRO A 377 10.21 7.19 12.20
CA PRO A 377 11.61 7.55 12.17
C PRO A 377 11.99 8.25 10.86
N PRO A 378 13.13 8.98 10.80
CA PRO A 378 13.61 9.60 9.58
C PRO A 378 13.76 8.59 8.43
N VAL A 379 13.21 8.91 7.25
CA VAL A 379 13.31 8.08 6.04
C VAL A 379 14.63 8.39 5.33
N CYS A 380 15.65 7.55 5.57
CA CYS A 380 17.04 7.77 5.10
C CYS A 380 17.41 6.91 3.88
N TYR A 381 16.64 5.88 3.56
CA TYR A 381 16.94 4.92 2.50
C TYR A 381 15.73 4.69 1.58
N PRO A 382 15.96 4.47 0.27
CA PRO A 382 14.87 4.15 -0.66
C PRO A 382 14.27 2.77 -0.34
N CYS A 383 13.01 2.57 -0.73
CA CYS A 383 12.37 1.26 -0.65
C CYS A 383 12.51 0.51 -1.97
N TYR A 384 12.85 -0.78 -1.90
CA TYR A 384 12.90 -1.70 -3.06
C TYR A 384 11.76 -2.73 -3.03
N TYR A 385 10.78 -2.55 -2.14
CA TYR A 385 9.71 -3.53 -1.87
C TYR A 385 8.30 -2.98 -2.16
N GLY A 386 8.21 -2.03 -3.09
CA GLY A 386 6.93 -1.55 -3.61
C GLY A 386 6.37 -0.29 -2.96
N ILE A 387 7.06 0.32 -1.97
CA ILE A 387 6.74 1.69 -1.54
C ILE A 387 7.43 2.65 -2.48
N ASP A 388 6.66 3.57 -3.07
CA ASP A 388 7.25 4.59 -3.95
C ASP A 388 7.98 5.64 -3.11
N THR A 389 9.28 5.43 -2.98
CA THR A 389 10.19 6.40 -2.36
C THR A 389 11.17 6.91 -3.40
N PRO A 390 11.53 8.19 -3.35
CA PRO A 390 12.51 8.74 -4.27
C PRO A 390 13.89 8.08 -4.05
N SER A 391 14.77 8.25 -5.05
CA SER A 391 16.18 7.87 -4.88
C SER A 391 16.78 8.56 -3.64
N ARG A 392 17.77 7.93 -3.01
CA ARG A 392 18.39 8.41 -1.76
C ARG A 392 18.81 9.87 -1.80
N LYS A 393 19.27 10.36 -2.98
CA LYS A 393 19.63 11.78 -3.19
C LYS A 393 18.46 12.76 -3.05
N ASN A 394 17.20 12.28 -3.06
CA ASN A 394 16.00 13.09 -2.93
C ASN A 394 15.28 12.89 -1.59
N LEU A 395 15.83 12.05 -0.69
CA LEU A 395 15.38 11.89 0.68
C LEU A 395 16.02 12.98 1.53
N ILE A 396 15.21 13.81 2.20
CA ILE A 396 15.72 14.93 2.98
C ILE A 396 16.57 14.44 4.17
N ALA A 397 16.11 13.42 4.87
CA ALA A 397 16.81 12.85 6.03
C ALA A 397 18.06 12.01 5.68
N ALA A 398 18.29 11.73 4.38
CA ALA A 398 19.56 11.14 3.93
C ALA A 398 20.68 12.18 3.74
N LYS A 399 20.34 13.48 3.77
CA LYS A 399 21.26 14.59 3.49
C LYS A 399 21.47 15.53 4.67
N TYR A 400 20.46 15.70 5.49
CA TYR A 400 20.38 16.74 6.49
C TYR A 400 20.06 16.14 7.87
N SER A 401 20.65 16.69 8.92
CA SER A 401 20.28 16.44 10.31
C SER A 401 18.88 16.93 10.61
N VAL A 402 18.32 16.50 11.74
CA VAL A 402 16.98 16.93 12.17
C VAL A 402 16.89 18.45 12.34
N GLU A 403 17.96 19.09 12.87
CA GLU A 403 18.01 20.55 13.02
C GLU A 403 18.06 21.26 11.65
N GLU A 404 18.85 20.77 10.72
CA GLU A 404 18.89 21.34 9.37
C GLU A 404 17.56 21.14 8.61
N ILE A 405 16.86 20.02 8.84
CA ILE A 405 15.52 19.80 8.29
C ILE A 405 14.53 20.77 8.90
N LYS A 406 14.56 20.98 10.22
CA LYS A 406 13.74 21.96 10.94
C LYS A 406 13.90 23.35 10.31
N ASP A 407 15.13 23.78 10.09
CA ASP A 407 15.43 25.11 9.52
C ASP A 407 14.93 25.20 8.06
N LYS A 408 15.08 24.13 7.27
CA LYS A 408 14.62 24.09 5.87
C LYS A 408 13.08 24.14 5.73
N ILE A 409 12.34 23.54 6.67
CA ILE A 409 10.89 23.55 6.64
C ILE A 409 10.30 24.75 7.42
N ASP A 410 11.15 25.61 8.01
CA ASP A 410 10.78 26.79 8.80
C ASP A 410 9.91 26.44 10.02
N ALA A 411 10.18 25.32 10.71
CA ALA A 411 9.50 24.93 11.93
C ALA A 411 10.19 25.52 13.17
N ASP A 412 9.42 25.85 14.22
CA ASP A 412 9.98 26.30 15.52
C ASP A 412 10.67 25.13 16.26
N SER A 413 10.17 23.92 16.11
CA SER A 413 10.87 22.68 16.49
C SER A 413 10.41 21.50 15.63
N LEU A 414 11.29 20.51 15.48
CA LEU A 414 11.02 19.25 14.79
C LEU A 414 11.52 18.08 15.60
N ALA A 415 10.71 17.01 15.72
CA ALA A 415 11.16 15.74 16.21
C ALA A 415 10.48 14.58 15.48
N PHE A 416 11.19 13.47 15.38
CA PHE A 416 10.73 12.19 14.86
C PHE A 416 10.61 11.19 16.01
N ILE A 417 9.68 10.25 15.92
CA ILE A 417 9.63 9.13 16.84
C ILE A 417 10.91 8.29 16.72
N SER A 418 11.38 7.75 17.85
CA SER A 418 12.52 6.83 17.82
C SER A 418 12.16 5.51 17.12
N PRO A 419 13.13 4.82 16.46
CA PRO A 419 12.92 3.49 15.91
C PRO A 419 12.40 2.48 16.92
N GLU A 420 12.86 2.59 18.17
CA GLU A 420 12.48 1.75 19.29
C GLU A 420 11.03 1.95 19.70
N ALA A 421 10.57 3.19 19.77
CA ALA A 421 9.17 3.53 20.07
C ALA A 421 8.23 3.12 18.92
N ALA A 422 8.63 3.35 17.67
CA ALA A 422 7.89 2.87 16.51
C ALA A 422 7.73 1.34 16.52
N GLN A 423 8.79 0.60 16.90
CA GLN A 423 8.72 -0.86 17.08
C GLN A 423 7.79 -1.24 18.24
N ARG A 424 7.90 -0.59 19.40
CA ARG A 424 7.03 -0.84 20.56
C ARG A 424 5.57 -0.59 20.27
N ALA A 425 5.26 0.39 19.42
CA ALA A 425 3.89 0.72 19.01
C ALA A 425 3.17 -0.44 18.31
N THR A 426 3.89 -1.40 17.74
CA THR A 426 3.32 -2.62 17.16
C THR A 426 2.82 -3.61 18.20
N LEU A 427 3.28 -3.53 19.48
CA LEU A 427 3.11 -4.49 20.57
C LEU A 427 3.77 -5.87 20.28
N ILE A 428 4.54 -5.99 19.22
CA ILE A 428 5.26 -7.20 18.85
C ILE A 428 6.73 -7.02 19.23
N ARG A 429 7.25 -7.88 20.11
CA ARG A 429 8.60 -7.75 20.70
C ARG A 429 9.72 -8.22 19.79
N ASP A 430 9.45 -9.20 18.94
CA ASP A 430 10.45 -9.76 18.04
C ASP A 430 10.64 -8.91 16.78
N ASP A 431 11.79 -9.05 16.13
CA ASP A 431 12.15 -8.31 14.92
C ASP A 431 11.47 -8.93 13.67
N ARG A 432 10.14 -8.71 13.56
CA ARG A 432 9.30 -9.16 12.45
C ARG A 432 9.00 -8.10 11.40
N PHE A 433 9.61 -6.93 11.50
CA PHE A 433 9.28 -5.83 10.60
C PHE A 433 10.47 -5.46 9.72
N CYS A 434 10.17 -5.17 8.45
CA CYS A 434 11.08 -4.48 7.57
C CYS A 434 11.10 -2.99 7.95
N LYS A 435 12.26 -2.47 8.30
CA LYS A 435 12.55 -1.08 8.66
C LYS A 435 13.62 -0.48 7.74
N ALA A 436 13.86 -1.11 6.59
CA ALA A 436 14.96 -0.77 5.69
C ALA A 436 14.94 0.70 5.22
N CYS A 437 13.77 1.31 5.07
CA CYS A 437 13.65 2.74 4.75
C CYS A 437 14.20 3.67 5.83
N PHE A 438 14.34 3.20 7.07
CA PHE A 438 14.91 3.95 8.19
C PHE A 438 16.40 3.63 8.41
N ASN A 439 16.78 2.35 8.38
CA ASN A 439 18.11 1.88 8.82
C ASN A 439 19.00 1.28 7.71
N GLY A 440 18.45 1.04 6.51
CA GLY A 440 19.19 0.42 5.39
C GLY A 440 19.39 -1.09 5.49
N ASP A 441 18.78 -1.75 6.50
CA ASP A 441 18.85 -3.21 6.66
C ASP A 441 17.74 -3.88 5.83
N TYR A 442 18.09 -4.27 4.61
CA TYR A 442 17.15 -4.86 3.64
C TYR A 442 17.01 -6.36 3.87
N PRO A 443 15.78 -6.87 4.15
CA PRO A 443 15.54 -8.31 4.34
C PRO A 443 15.80 -9.18 3.10
N VAL A 444 15.78 -8.60 1.93
CA VAL A 444 16.20 -9.20 0.65
C VAL A 444 17.14 -8.21 -0.01
N ASP A 445 18.38 -8.60 -0.27
CA ASP A 445 19.38 -7.69 -0.84
C ASP A 445 18.87 -7.10 -2.16
N PRO A 446 18.79 -5.76 -2.27
CA PRO A 446 18.47 -5.12 -3.53
C PRO A 446 19.60 -5.35 -4.52
N ILE A 447 19.28 -5.89 -5.68
CA ILE A 447 20.25 -6.02 -6.77
C ILE A 447 20.30 -4.67 -7.46
N ILE A 448 21.31 -3.86 -7.12
CA ILE A 448 21.58 -2.58 -7.76
C ILE A 448 22.42 -2.92 -9.00
N ILE A 449 21.81 -2.77 -10.19
CA ILE A 449 22.48 -2.88 -11.49
C ILE A 449 22.96 -1.51 -11.90
#